data_7980f7999a7ef1a57981809d66a3bed7
#
_entry.id   7980f7999a7ef1a57981809d66a3bed7
#
_cell.length_a   1.000
_cell.length_b   1.000
_cell.length_c   1.000
_cell.angle_alpha   90.00
_cell.angle_beta   90.00
_cell.angle_gamma   90.00
#
_symmetry.space_group_name_H-M   'P 1'
#
loop_
_entity.id
_entity.type
_entity.pdbx_description
1 polymer ?
#
loop_
_entity_poly.entity_id
_entity_poly.type
_entity_poly.pdbx_seq_one_letter_code
_entity_poly.pdbx_strand_id
1 'polypeptide(L)'
;GTPSIAGGLGLGEAASFLKKIGLKNIEIRERELCNRLIDKLKAIPGVQIFAPPNPLYRIGVISFTVDGMLPHEVATYLDDESDIMVRSGMHCADLLLRKIGCPNGTIRASLAFYNTESDIDTLVATIRDMLL
;
A
#
# COMPACT_ATOMS: atom_id res chain seq x y z
N GLY A 1 -8.44 -1.39 35.18
CA GLY A 1 -9.36 -2.39 34.68
C GLY A 1 -8.66 -3.74 34.46
N THR A 2 -9.42 -4.79 34.23
CA THR A 2 -8.87 -6.13 33.93
C THR A 2 -8.10 -6.10 32.59
N PRO A 3 -6.85 -6.55 32.56
CA PRO A 3 -6.09 -6.59 31.29
C PRO A 3 -6.71 -7.58 30.30
N SER A 4 -6.54 -7.30 29.01
CA SER A 4 -6.96 -8.22 27.94
C SER A 4 -5.95 -9.38 27.85
N ILE A 5 -6.19 -10.44 28.61
CA ILE A 5 -5.28 -11.62 28.67
C ILE A 5 -5.21 -12.30 27.30
N ALA A 6 -6.35 -12.53 26.66
CA ALA A 6 -6.40 -13.14 25.31
C ALA A 6 -5.65 -12.29 24.27
N GLY A 7 -5.81 -10.96 24.31
CA GLY A 7 -5.07 -10.04 23.43
C GLY A 7 -3.56 -10.08 23.67
N GLY A 8 -3.14 -10.15 24.94
CA GLY A 8 -1.71 -10.27 25.30
C GLY A 8 -1.08 -11.58 24.82
N LEU A 9 -1.77 -12.70 24.97
CA LEU A 9 -1.33 -14.00 24.47
C LEU A 9 -1.26 -14.04 22.95
N GLY A 10 -2.31 -13.52 22.26
CA GLY A 10 -2.35 -13.42 20.80
C GLY A 10 -1.21 -12.58 20.23
N LEU A 11 -0.92 -11.42 20.84
CA LEU A 11 0.22 -10.58 20.45
C LEU A 11 1.56 -11.29 20.63
N GLY A 12 1.73 -12.02 21.74
CA GLY A 12 2.92 -12.81 22.00
C GLY A 12 3.16 -13.91 20.96
N GLU A 13 2.09 -14.61 20.55
CA GLU A 13 2.17 -15.63 19.50
C GLU A 13 2.44 -15.02 18.13
N ALA A 14 1.81 -13.90 17.79
CA ALA A 14 2.08 -13.18 16.54
C ALA A 14 3.55 -12.73 16.47
N ALA A 15 4.10 -12.18 17.54
CA ALA A 15 5.51 -11.82 17.60
C ALA A 15 6.45 -13.03 17.42
N SER A 16 6.09 -14.16 18.02
CA SER A 16 6.83 -15.41 17.89
C SER A 16 6.79 -15.96 16.46
N PHE A 17 5.62 -15.87 15.81
CA PHE A 17 5.44 -16.25 14.41
C PHE A 17 6.32 -15.42 13.47
N LEU A 18 6.31 -14.07 13.60
CA LEU A 18 7.15 -13.19 12.80
C LEU A 18 8.66 -13.46 13.01
N LYS A 19 9.08 -13.75 14.25
CA LYS A 19 10.46 -14.15 14.54
C LYS A 19 10.85 -15.46 13.86
N LYS A 20 9.95 -16.44 13.76
CA LYS A 20 10.20 -17.71 13.06
C LYS A 20 10.40 -17.51 11.55
N ILE A 21 9.63 -16.62 10.93
CA ILE A 21 9.82 -16.23 9.52
C ILE A 21 11.16 -15.50 9.34
N GLY A 22 11.52 -14.67 10.31
CA GLY A 22 12.70 -13.82 10.31
C GLY A 22 12.40 -12.42 9.76
N LEU A 23 12.55 -11.40 10.60
CA LEU A 23 12.26 -10.02 10.26
C LEU A 23 13.02 -9.54 9.00
N LYS A 24 14.24 -10.04 8.80
CA LYS A 24 15.03 -9.70 7.61
C LYS A 24 14.44 -10.28 6.32
N ASN A 25 13.91 -11.49 6.38
CA ASN A 25 13.22 -12.12 5.23
C ASN A 25 11.94 -11.34 4.88
N ILE A 26 11.18 -10.92 5.90
CA ILE A 26 9.99 -10.09 5.73
C ILE A 26 10.36 -8.76 5.06
N GLU A 27 11.37 -8.07 5.57
CA GLU A 27 11.87 -6.80 5.00
C GLU A 27 12.25 -6.95 3.52
N ILE A 28 12.99 -8.01 3.18
CA ILE A 28 13.41 -8.27 1.80
C ILE A 28 12.19 -8.49 0.91
N ARG A 29 11.26 -9.35 1.33
CA ARG A 29 10.07 -9.69 0.56
C ARG A 29 9.17 -8.48 0.33
N GLU A 30 8.89 -7.70 1.37
CA GLU A 30 8.07 -6.49 1.24
C GLU A 30 8.73 -5.44 0.34
N ARG A 31 10.03 -5.32 0.37
CA ARG A 31 10.78 -4.41 -0.51
C ARG A 31 10.72 -4.85 -1.97
N GLU A 32 10.82 -6.15 -2.25
CA GLU A 32 10.67 -6.70 -3.60
C GLU A 32 9.28 -6.41 -4.16
N LEU A 33 8.23 -6.70 -3.40
CA LEU A 33 6.85 -6.40 -3.76
C LEU A 33 6.62 -4.90 -3.98
N CYS A 34 7.16 -4.07 -3.09
CA CYS A 34 7.06 -2.61 -3.19
C CYS A 34 7.73 -2.09 -4.47
N ASN A 35 8.95 -2.55 -4.80
CA ASN A 35 9.64 -2.15 -6.00
C ASN A 35 8.88 -2.59 -7.26
N ARG A 36 8.38 -3.84 -7.30
CA ARG A 36 7.56 -4.35 -8.39
C ARG A 36 6.32 -3.48 -8.62
N LEU A 37 5.59 -3.13 -7.55
CA LEU A 37 4.41 -2.27 -7.67
C LEU A 37 4.77 -0.88 -8.18
N ILE A 38 5.83 -0.27 -7.66
CA ILE A 38 6.31 1.05 -8.11
C ILE A 38 6.65 1.02 -9.60
N ASP A 39 7.39 0.02 -10.05
CA ASP A 39 7.82 -0.07 -11.46
C ASP A 39 6.62 -0.24 -12.40
N LYS A 40 5.63 -1.03 -12.01
CA LYS A 40 4.41 -1.24 -12.79
C LYS A 40 3.50 0.01 -12.80
N LEU A 41 3.35 0.70 -11.68
CA LEU A 41 2.56 1.92 -11.58
C LEU A 41 3.20 3.07 -12.37
N LYS A 42 4.53 3.19 -12.38
CA LYS A 42 5.25 4.18 -13.19
C LYS A 42 5.02 4.04 -14.69
N ALA A 43 4.69 2.84 -15.14
CA ALA A 43 4.39 2.56 -16.54
C ALA A 43 2.96 2.94 -16.96
N ILE A 44 2.15 3.44 -16.04
CA ILE A 44 0.78 3.90 -16.31
C ILE A 44 0.82 5.43 -16.46
N PRO A 45 0.47 5.99 -17.65
CA PRO A 45 0.34 7.43 -17.82
C PRO A 45 -0.70 7.99 -16.85
N GLY A 46 -0.43 9.16 -16.28
CA GLY A 46 -1.34 9.81 -15.32
C GLY A 46 -1.25 9.29 -13.88
N VAL A 47 -0.39 8.31 -13.59
CA VAL A 47 -0.14 7.86 -12.20
C VAL A 47 1.11 8.55 -11.66
N GLN A 48 0.94 9.30 -10.56
CA GLN A 48 2.04 9.90 -9.81
C GLN A 48 2.28 9.14 -8.51
N ILE A 49 3.54 8.78 -8.25
CA ILE A 49 3.93 7.98 -7.07
C ILE A 49 4.69 8.83 -6.06
N PHE A 50 4.35 8.65 -4.79
CA PHE A 50 5.00 9.29 -3.64
C PHE A 50 5.70 8.22 -2.81
N ALA A 51 6.97 7.98 -3.09
CA ALA A 51 7.80 7.01 -2.40
C ALA A 51 9.24 7.56 -2.24
N PRO A 52 10.00 7.10 -1.24
CA PRO A 52 11.41 7.46 -1.13
C PRO A 52 12.17 7.12 -2.42
N PRO A 53 13.01 8.04 -2.94
CA PRO A 53 13.82 7.77 -4.12
C PRO A 53 14.74 6.57 -3.93
N ASN A 54 15.38 6.48 -2.76
CA ASN A 54 16.27 5.37 -2.44
C ASN A 54 15.44 4.13 -2.03
N PRO A 55 15.56 3.01 -2.78
CA PRO A 55 14.83 1.77 -2.49
C PRO A 55 15.09 1.19 -1.08
N LEU A 56 16.26 1.49 -0.50
CA LEU A 56 16.60 0.99 0.85
C LEU A 56 15.71 1.57 1.96
N TYR A 57 15.10 2.73 1.71
CA TYR A 57 14.19 3.37 2.67
C TYR A 57 12.71 3.06 2.41
N ARG A 58 12.42 2.17 1.45
CA ARG A 58 11.06 1.76 1.12
C ARG A 58 10.61 0.64 2.05
N ILE A 59 9.38 0.76 2.49
CA ILE A 59 8.64 -0.27 3.23
C ILE A 59 7.44 -0.69 2.39
N GLY A 60 6.67 -1.67 2.82
CA GLY A 60 5.48 -2.17 2.12
C GLY A 60 4.32 -1.17 2.00
N VAL A 61 4.59 0.14 1.88
CA VAL A 61 3.57 1.19 1.78
C VAL A 61 3.90 2.11 0.61
N ILE A 62 2.93 2.28 -0.29
CA ILE A 62 3.07 3.14 -1.47
C ILE A 62 1.87 4.05 -1.56
N SER A 63 2.12 5.36 -1.67
CA SER A 63 1.08 6.35 -1.95
C SER A 63 1.18 6.80 -3.41
N PHE A 64 0.04 6.98 -4.05
CA PHE A 64 -0.03 7.46 -5.44
C PHE A 64 -1.32 8.23 -5.69
N THR A 65 -1.35 8.97 -6.79
CA THR A 65 -2.55 9.61 -7.34
C THR A 65 -2.75 9.18 -8.78
N VAL A 66 -3.98 9.34 -9.25
CA VAL A 66 -4.36 9.13 -10.65
C VAL A 66 -4.91 10.43 -11.18
N ASP A 67 -4.39 10.93 -12.28
CA ASP A 67 -4.77 12.22 -12.86
C ASP A 67 -6.27 12.23 -13.21
N GLY A 68 -6.94 13.33 -12.87
CA GLY A 68 -8.36 13.53 -13.14
C GLY A 68 -9.32 12.77 -12.21
N MET A 69 -8.84 11.98 -11.26
CA MET A 69 -9.66 11.19 -10.34
C MET A 69 -9.40 11.52 -8.88
N LEU A 70 -10.46 11.48 -8.08
CA LEU A 70 -10.31 11.60 -6.63
C LEU A 70 -9.84 10.27 -6.02
N PRO A 71 -9.02 10.31 -4.96
CA PRO A 71 -8.49 9.08 -4.35
C PRO A 71 -9.57 8.07 -3.92
N HIS A 72 -10.73 8.53 -3.46
CA HIS A 72 -11.80 7.63 -3.04
C HIS A 72 -12.53 6.98 -4.22
N GLU A 73 -12.63 7.64 -5.38
CA GLU A 73 -13.21 7.05 -6.60
C GLU A 73 -12.38 5.87 -7.07
N VAL A 74 -11.04 6.04 -7.09
CA VAL A 74 -10.11 4.96 -7.43
C VAL A 74 -10.20 3.81 -6.42
N ALA A 75 -10.28 4.13 -5.12
CA ALA A 75 -10.38 3.10 -4.09
C ALA A 75 -11.69 2.31 -4.21
N THR A 76 -12.81 2.97 -4.47
CA THR A 76 -14.11 2.32 -4.68
C THR A 76 -14.07 1.43 -5.93
N TYR A 77 -13.52 1.92 -7.04
CA TYR A 77 -13.39 1.13 -8.27
C TYR A 77 -12.55 -0.14 -8.07
N LEU A 78 -11.42 -0.04 -7.35
CA LEU A 78 -10.56 -1.18 -7.03
C LEU A 78 -11.28 -2.24 -6.18
N ASP A 79 -12.10 -1.82 -5.23
CA ASP A 79 -12.89 -2.71 -4.37
C ASP A 79 -14.01 -3.38 -5.19
N ASP A 80 -14.81 -2.60 -5.93
CA ASP A 80 -15.97 -3.08 -6.68
C ASP A 80 -15.58 -4.04 -7.82
N GLU A 81 -14.48 -3.76 -8.54
CA GLU A 81 -14.09 -4.54 -9.73
C GLU A 81 -13.16 -5.71 -9.44
N SER A 82 -12.41 -5.67 -8.35
CA SER A 82 -11.34 -6.65 -8.11
C SER A 82 -11.14 -7.05 -6.65
N ASP A 83 -12.05 -6.71 -5.75
CA ASP A 83 -11.95 -6.97 -4.31
C ASP A 83 -10.62 -6.47 -3.70
N ILE A 84 -10.06 -5.37 -4.24
CA ILE A 84 -8.80 -4.80 -3.78
C ILE A 84 -9.07 -3.62 -2.87
N MET A 85 -8.84 -3.82 -1.57
CA MET A 85 -9.00 -2.80 -0.55
C MET A 85 -7.73 -1.98 -0.37
N VAL A 86 -7.81 -0.69 -0.72
CA VAL A 86 -6.76 0.30 -0.48
C VAL A 86 -7.29 1.39 0.44
N ARG A 87 -6.41 2.20 0.99
CA ARG A 87 -6.85 3.38 1.75
C ARG A 87 -6.76 4.63 0.90
N SER A 88 -7.81 5.46 0.93
CA SER A 88 -7.84 6.75 0.24
C SER A 88 -7.93 7.93 1.22
N GLY A 89 -7.52 9.11 0.79
CA GLY A 89 -7.65 10.38 1.51
C GLY A 89 -6.37 10.89 2.15
N MET A 90 -6.50 11.63 3.25
CA MET A 90 -5.41 12.40 3.87
C MET A 90 -4.48 11.59 4.79
N HIS A 91 -4.82 10.35 5.12
CA HIS A 91 -4.00 9.43 5.95
C HIS A 91 -3.56 10.00 7.30
N CYS A 92 -4.33 10.93 7.88
CA CYS A 92 -3.97 11.73 9.07
C CYS A 92 -2.66 12.53 8.90
N ALA A 93 -2.32 12.92 7.66
CA ALA A 93 -1.09 13.61 7.28
C ALA A 93 -1.36 14.86 6.42
N ASP A 94 -2.41 15.61 6.76
CA ASP A 94 -2.92 16.74 5.96
C ASP A 94 -1.83 17.75 5.58
N LEU A 95 -1.02 18.18 6.55
CA LEU A 95 0.03 19.18 6.32
C LEU A 95 1.08 18.66 5.32
N LEU A 96 1.46 17.39 5.44
CA LEU A 96 2.42 16.75 4.54
C LEU A 96 1.84 16.67 3.13
N LEU A 97 0.62 16.12 2.98
CA LEU A 97 0.01 15.91 1.68
C LEU A 97 -0.23 17.23 0.93
N ARG A 98 -0.68 18.27 1.63
CA ARG A 98 -0.78 19.62 1.05
C ARG A 98 0.58 20.17 0.60
N LYS A 99 1.63 19.95 1.41
CA LYS A 99 2.99 20.41 1.08
C LYS A 99 3.56 19.73 -0.17
N ILE A 100 3.23 18.45 -0.39
CA ILE A 100 3.70 17.70 -1.57
C ILE A 100 2.75 17.79 -2.78
N GLY A 101 1.73 18.67 -2.72
CA GLY A 101 0.84 18.95 -3.84
C GLY A 101 -0.38 18.02 -3.95
N CYS A 102 -0.75 17.32 -2.86
CA CYS A 102 -1.90 16.41 -2.83
C CYS A 102 -3.02 16.92 -1.90
N PRO A 103 -3.67 18.05 -2.21
CA PRO A 103 -4.68 18.65 -1.33
C PRO A 103 -5.94 17.77 -1.18
N ASN A 104 -6.20 16.86 -2.11
CA ASN A 104 -7.31 15.92 -2.08
C ASN A 104 -6.93 14.55 -1.47
N GLY A 105 -5.69 14.42 -0.99
CA GLY A 105 -5.18 13.14 -0.48
C GLY A 105 -4.52 12.27 -1.54
N THR A 106 -4.24 11.02 -1.18
CA THR A 106 -3.67 10.00 -2.06
C THR A 106 -4.39 8.67 -1.89
N ILE A 107 -4.17 7.75 -2.82
CA ILE A 107 -4.44 6.32 -2.64
C ILE A 107 -3.20 5.71 -1.97
N ARG A 108 -3.40 4.85 -0.97
CA ARG A 108 -2.33 4.13 -0.29
C ARG A 108 -2.51 2.63 -0.39
N ALA A 109 -1.66 1.99 -1.15
CA ALA A 109 -1.52 0.54 -1.14
C ALA A 109 -0.56 0.12 -0.02
N SER A 110 -0.96 -0.86 0.77
CA SER A 110 -0.14 -1.44 1.85
C SER A 110 0.09 -2.91 1.54
N LEU A 111 1.36 -3.29 1.43
CA LEU A 111 1.81 -4.64 1.13
C LEU A 111 2.42 -5.26 2.38
N ALA A 112 2.17 -6.53 2.57
CA ALA A 112 2.81 -7.34 3.60
C ALA A 112 3.50 -8.55 2.97
N PHE A 113 4.37 -9.21 3.72
CA PHE A 113 5.15 -10.35 3.22
C PHE A 113 4.31 -11.50 2.64
N TYR A 114 3.06 -11.62 3.03
CA TYR A 114 2.12 -12.64 2.55
C TYR A 114 1.39 -12.26 1.25
N ASN A 115 1.52 -11.02 0.78
CA ASN A 115 0.98 -10.65 -0.53
C ASN A 115 1.77 -11.34 -1.65
N THR A 116 1.07 -11.55 -2.77
CA THR A 116 1.60 -12.21 -3.96
C THR A 116 1.90 -11.21 -5.07
N GLU A 117 2.64 -11.64 -6.07
CA GLU A 117 2.83 -10.86 -7.29
C GLU A 117 1.53 -10.72 -8.08
N SER A 118 0.65 -11.72 -7.98
CA SER A 118 -0.67 -11.69 -8.60
C SER A 118 -1.55 -10.57 -8.04
N ASP A 119 -1.48 -10.31 -6.73
CA ASP A 119 -2.23 -9.19 -6.12
C ASP A 119 -1.80 -7.86 -6.72
N ILE A 120 -0.49 -7.69 -6.93
CA ILE A 120 0.08 -6.50 -7.57
C ILE A 120 -0.38 -6.40 -9.04
N ASP A 121 -0.34 -7.52 -9.76
CA ASP A 121 -0.70 -7.55 -11.17
C ASP A 121 -2.18 -7.23 -11.37
N THR A 122 -3.05 -7.74 -10.50
CA THR A 122 -4.49 -7.42 -10.48
C THR A 122 -4.71 -5.94 -10.21
N LEU A 123 -4.09 -5.36 -9.16
CA LEU A 123 -4.21 -3.93 -8.85
C LEU A 123 -3.81 -3.06 -10.04
N VAL A 124 -2.68 -3.38 -10.68
CA VAL A 124 -2.18 -2.61 -11.83
C VAL A 124 -3.10 -2.75 -13.05
N ALA A 125 -3.62 -3.96 -13.31
CA ALA A 125 -4.56 -4.20 -14.40
C ALA A 125 -5.85 -3.40 -14.19
N THR A 126 -6.45 -3.47 -13.01
CA THR A 126 -7.67 -2.74 -12.66
C THR A 126 -7.51 -1.22 -12.79
N ILE A 127 -6.34 -0.66 -12.37
CA ILE A 127 -6.07 0.77 -12.59
C ILE A 127 -5.97 1.11 -14.08
N ARG A 128 -5.38 0.24 -14.90
CA ARG A 128 -5.30 0.46 -16.35
C ARG A 128 -6.67 0.42 -17.01
N ASP A 129 -7.50 -0.55 -16.63
CA ASP A 129 -8.86 -0.71 -17.17
C ASP A 129 -9.76 0.50 -16.83
N MET A 130 -9.57 1.08 -15.65
CA MET A 130 -10.26 2.30 -15.21
C MET A 130 -9.91 3.52 -16.08
N LEU A 131 -8.73 3.54 -16.72
CA LEU A 131 -8.22 4.67 -17.51
C LEU A 131 -8.50 4.53 -19.02
N LEU A 132 -9.12 3.43 -19.46
CA LEU A 132 -9.52 3.18 -20.85
C LEU A 132 -10.90 3.73 -21.15
#